data_cfce71e0e76934ff1f92a513d9df91bd
#
_entry.id   cfce71e0e76934ff1f92a513d9df91bd
#
_cell.length_a   1.000
_cell.length_b   1.000
_cell.length_c   1.000
_cell.angle_alpha   90.00
_cell.angle_beta   90.00
_cell.angle_gamma   90.00
#
_symmetry.space_group_name_H-M   'P 1'
#
loop_
_entity.id
_entity.type
_entity.pdbx_description
1 polymer ?
#
loop_
_entity_poly.entity_id
_entity_poly.type
_entity_poly.pdbx_seq_one_letter_code
_entity_poly.pdbx_strand_id
1 'polypeptide(L)'
;MSTLNNSVRLTGFLGSAPEIKVTENQKKFAKLNLATNSYRKNAQGERVNETTWHQIVVWEKQAELAEKYLEKGSKISIEGRLTNRYYTDKDGIKRYATEVIVNEMDFTSKTHQN
;
A
#
# COMPACT_ATOMS: atom_id res chain seq x y z
N MET A 1 3.53 -24.24 -5.29
CA MET A 1 4.32 -23.13 -4.78
C MET A 1 3.72 -22.57 -3.50
N SER A 2 4.56 -22.27 -2.55
CA SER A 2 4.09 -21.81 -1.25
C SER A 2 4.07 -20.30 -1.20
N THR A 3 2.95 -19.71 -0.77
CA THR A 3 2.86 -18.27 -0.56
C THR A 3 3.45 -17.87 0.79
N LEU A 4 3.84 -18.85 1.62
CA LEU A 4 4.38 -18.54 2.93
C LEU A 4 5.77 -17.93 2.87
N ASN A 5 6.48 -18.12 1.77
CA ASN A 5 7.83 -17.60 1.65
C ASN A 5 7.86 -16.08 1.60
N ASN A 6 6.83 -15.47 1.06
CA ASN A 6 6.81 -14.03 0.91
C ASN A 6 5.35 -13.61 0.77
N SER A 7 4.72 -13.34 1.90
CA SER A 7 3.30 -13.03 1.92
C SER A 7 3.05 -11.95 2.96
N VAL A 8 2.33 -10.91 2.54
CA VAL A 8 1.99 -9.78 3.38
C VAL A 8 0.51 -9.55 3.28
N ARG A 9 -0.14 -9.39 4.42
CA ARG A 9 -1.55 -9.03 4.48
C ARG A 9 -1.69 -7.78 5.32
N LEU A 10 -2.36 -6.79 4.77
CA LEU A 10 -2.51 -5.52 5.45
C LEU A 10 -3.93 -5.02 5.27
N THR A 11 -4.47 -4.42 6.31
CA THR A 11 -5.74 -3.74 6.26
C THR A 11 -5.55 -2.37 6.86
N GLY A 12 -5.96 -1.35 6.14
CA GLY A 12 -5.76 0.00 6.64
C GLY A 12 -6.44 1.02 5.77
N PHE A 13 -5.99 2.27 5.90
CA PHE A 13 -6.61 3.39 5.23
C PHE A 13 -5.60 4.11 4.36
N LEU A 14 -6.06 4.58 3.20
CA LEU A 14 -5.19 5.35 2.30
C LEU A 14 -4.97 6.74 2.85
N GLY A 15 -3.71 7.18 2.83
CA GLY A 15 -3.35 8.51 3.29
C GLY A 15 -3.47 9.57 2.20
N SER A 16 -3.62 9.15 0.96
CA SER A 16 -3.75 10.06 -0.17
C SER A 16 -4.46 9.33 -1.29
N ALA A 17 -4.87 10.07 -2.31
CA ALA A 17 -5.46 9.45 -3.49
C ALA A 17 -4.40 8.61 -4.20
N PRO A 18 -4.82 7.55 -4.89
CA PRO A 18 -3.86 6.74 -5.65
C PRO A 18 -3.12 7.57 -6.68
N GLU A 19 -1.83 7.30 -6.80
CA GLU A 19 -1.00 7.98 -7.80
C GLU A 19 -0.88 7.06 -9.00
N ILE A 20 -1.49 7.45 -10.11
CA ILE A 20 -1.56 6.59 -11.30
C ILE A 20 -0.41 6.91 -12.22
N LYS A 21 0.26 5.87 -12.70
CA LYS A 21 1.39 6.02 -13.61
C LYS A 21 1.30 4.99 -14.73
N VAL A 22 2.01 5.27 -15.81
CA VAL A 22 2.05 4.38 -16.96
C VAL A 22 3.51 4.18 -17.34
N THR A 23 3.90 2.92 -17.53
CA THR A 23 5.27 2.62 -17.93
C THR A 23 5.48 2.88 -19.42
N GLU A 24 6.73 2.78 -19.86
CA GLU A 24 7.06 2.94 -21.27
C GLU A 24 6.35 1.91 -22.14
N ASN A 25 6.04 0.75 -21.57
CA ASN A 25 5.35 -0.30 -22.29
C ASN A 25 3.84 -0.17 -22.19
N GLN A 26 3.36 1.00 -21.76
CA GLN A 26 1.94 1.28 -21.66
C GLN A 26 1.22 0.46 -20.62
N LYS A 27 1.94 0.01 -19.59
CA LYS A 27 1.33 -0.70 -18.49
C LYS A 27 1.01 0.27 -17.37
N LYS A 28 -0.24 0.25 -16.93
CA LYS A 28 -0.71 1.14 -15.88
C LYS A 28 -0.42 0.54 -14.51
N PHE A 29 0.04 1.36 -13.60
CA PHE A 29 0.17 0.94 -12.21
C PHE A 29 -0.15 2.13 -11.31
N ALA A 30 -0.45 1.82 -10.05
CA ALA A 30 -0.78 2.87 -9.09
C ALA A 30 0.01 2.65 -7.83
N LYS A 31 0.43 3.75 -7.23
CA LYS A 31 1.10 3.74 -5.93
C LYS A 31 0.11 4.20 -4.89
N LEU A 32 0.05 3.45 -3.81
CA LEU A 32 -0.86 3.74 -2.71
C LEU A 32 -0.05 3.87 -1.42
N ASN A 33 -0.44 4.82 -0.58
CA ASN A 33 0.12 4.93 0.76
C ASN A 33 -0.91 4.40 1.74
N LEU A 34 -0.58 3.30 2.37
CA LEU A 34 -1.52 2.63 3.26
C LEU A 34 -1.06 2.74 4.69
N ALA A 35 -1.94 3.22 5.55
CA ALA A 35 -1.65 3.35 6.97
C ALA A 35 -2.32 2.21 7.72
N THR A 36 -1.52 1.47 8.48
CA THR A 36 -2.06 0.48 9.40
C THR A 36 -1.83 0.97 10.81
N ASN A 37 -2.81 0.74 11.67
CA ASN A 37 -2.74 1.20 13.05
C ASN A 37 -2.69 0.02 13.99
N SER A 38 -1.87 0.17 15.02
CA SER A 38 -1.81 -0.82 16.08
C SER A 38 -1.71 -0.10 17.41
N TYR A 39 -1.97 -0.82 18.47
CA TYR A 39 -1.95 -0.25 19.80
C TYR A 39 -1.02 -1.07 20.66
N ARG A 40 -0.33 -0.38 21.56
CA ARG A 40 0.51 -1.04 22.54
C ARG A 40 0.44 -0.25 23.82
N LYS A 41 0.95 -0.82 24.90
CA LYS A 41 1.01 -0.11 26.15
C LYS A 41 2.44 0.37 26.37
N ASN A 42 2.57 1.59 26.86
CA ASN A 42 3.87 2.12 27.17
C ASN A 42 4.27 1.71 28.60
N ALA A 43 5.38 2.26 29.06
CA ALA A 43 5.89 1.89 30.39
C ALA A 43 4.95 2.26 31.52
N GLN A 44 4.11 3.27 31.30
CA GLN A 44 3.15 3.70 32.31
C GLN A 44 1.81 2.97 32.20
N GLY A 45 1.73 1.99 31.30
CA GLY A 45 0.49 1.25 31.13
C GLY A 45 -0.55 1.95 30.25
N GLU A 46 -0.18 3.06 29.63
CA GLU A 46 -1.08 3.81 28.78
C GLU A 46 -1.13 3.23 27.38
N ARG A 47 -2.31 3.30 26.77
CA ARG A 47 -2.50 2.81 25.41
C ARG A 47 -1.95 3.81 24.43
N VAL A 48 -1.04 3.34 23.57
CA VAL A 48 -0.38 4.19 22.59
C VAL A 48 -0.73 3.67 21.19
N ASN A 49 -1.16 4.58 20.33
CA ASN A 49 -1.47 4.24 18.95
C ASN A 49 -0.21 4.42 18.10
N GLU A 50 0.09 3.41 17.29
CA GLU A 50 1.20 3.48 16.35
C GLU A 50 0.69 3.31 14.94
N THR A 51 1.12 4.20 14.06
CA THR A 51 0.75 4.14 12.66
C THR A 51 1.98 3.76 11.84
N THR A 52 1.82 2.75 11.01
CA THR A 52 2.87 2.34 10.10
C THR A 52 2.41 2.62 8.68
N TRP A 53 3.28 3.23 7.89
CA TRP A 53 2.98 3.57 6.50
C TRP A 53 3.63 2.57 5.58
N HIS A 54 2.85 2.10 4.61
CA HIS A 54 3.31 1.09 3.67
C HIS A 54 3.18 1.60 2.26
N GLN A 55 4.20 1.31 1.45
CA GLN A 55 4.17 1.63 0.02
C GLN A 55 3.58 0.44 -0.71
N ILE A 56 2.46 0.65 -1.36
CA ILE A 56 1.70 -0.40 -2.04
C ILE A 56 1.70 -0.11 -3.53
N VAL A 57 1.90 -1.14 -4.33
CA VAL A 57 1.86 -1.00 -5.79
C VAL A 57 0.84 -1.98 -6.33
N VAL A 58 -0.08 -1.48 -7.14
CA VAL A 58 -1.07 -2.29 -7.83
C VAL A 58 -0.90 -2.10 -9.33
N TRP A 59 -1.11 -3.18 -10.10
CA TRP A 59 -0.84 -3.15 -11.53
C TRP A 59 -2.10 -3.37 -12.35
N GLU A 60 -2.14 -2.73 -13.50
CA GLU A 60 -3.10 -2.95 -14.59
C GLU A 60 -4.53 -2.91 -14.10
N LYS A 61 -5.24 -4.00 -14.11
CA LYS A 61 -6.64 -3.99 -13.74
C LYS A 61 -6.87 -3.47 -12.33
N GLN A 62 -6.00 -3.84 -11.40
CA GLN A 62 -6.14 -3.34 -10.03
C GLN A 62 -5.85 -1.86 -9.95
N ALA A 63 -4.92 -1.37 -10.79
CA ALA A 63 -4.66 0.07 -10.85
C ALA A 63 -5.88 0.81 -11.37
N GLU A 64 -6.56 0.24 -12.36
CA GLU A 64 -7.78 0.84 -12.87
C GLU A 64 -8.88 0.89 -11.81
N LEU A 65 -8.99 -0.19 -11.04
CA LEU A 65 -9.98 -0.21 -9.96
C LEU A 65 -9.65 0.82 -8.90
N ALA A 66 -8.36 0.96 -8.59
CA ALA A 66 -7.93 1.94 -7.60
C ALA A 66 -8.26 3.35 -8.08
N GLU A 67 -7.96 3.62 -9.35
CA GLU A 67 -8.23 4.94 -9.90
C GLU A 67 -9.71 5.27 -9.84
N LYS A 68 -10.54 4.27 -10.08
CA LYS A 68 -11.97 4.47 -10.20
C LYS A 68 -12.68 4.55 -8.86
N TYR A 69 -12.22 3.79 -7.88
CA TYR A 69 -13.00 3.62 -6.65
C TYR A 69 -12.31 4.08 -5.38
N LEU A 70 -11.00 4.26 -5.39
CA LEU A 70 -10.28 4.56 -4.16
C LEU A 70 -9.92 6.02 -4.09
N GLU A 71 -9.90 6.54 -2.87
CA GLU A 71 -9.57 7.93 -2.63
C GLU A 71 -8.92 8.03 -1.26
N LYS A 72 -8.48 9.22 -0.91
CA LYS A 72 -7.92 9.45 0.41
C LYS A 72 -8.95 9.02 1.46
N GLY A 73 -8.51 8.22 2.41
CA GLY A 73 -9.37 7.76 3.47
C GLY A 73 -10.05 6.42 3.22
N SER A 74 -9.95 5.90 1.99
CA SER A 74 -10.55 4.60 1.69
C SER A 74 -9.92 3.52 2.52
N LYS A 75 -10.75 2.57 2.97
CA LYS A 75 -10.28 1.41 3.71
C LYS A 75 -10.12 0.25 2.75
N ILE A 76 -8.95 -0.38 2.76
CA ILE A 76 -8.69 -1.51 1.88
C ILE A 76 -7.97 -2.60 2.63
N SER A 77 -8.13 -3.81 2.13
CA SER A 77 -7.38 -4.97 2.58
C SER A 77 -6.62 -5.50 1.38
N ILE A 78 -5.36 -5.82 1.57
CA ILE A 78 -4.55 -6.33 0.48
C ILE A 78 -3.78 -7.56 0.92
N GLU A 79 -3.43 -8.36 -0.07
CA GLU A 79 -2.51 -9.47 0.12
C GLU A 79 -1.53 -9.41 -1.03
N GLY A 80 -0.26 -9.52 -0.72
CA GLY A 80 0.76 -9.45 -1.74
C GLY A 80 2.10 -9.92 -1.23
N ARG A 81 3.16 -9.46 -1.88
CA ARG A 81 4.51 -9.84 -1.53
C ARG A 81 5.38 -8.61 -1.39
N LEU A 82 6.39 -8.73 -0.57
CA LEU A 82 7.37 -7.66 -0.40
C LEU A 82 8.38 -7.70 -1.52
N THR A 83 8.80 -6.54 -1.96
CA THR A 83 9.85 -6.43 -2.96
C THR A 83 10.65 -5.17 -2.68
N ASN A 84 11.91 -5.20 -3.10
CA ASN A 84 12.78 -4.03 -3.01
C ASN A 84 13.05 -3.53 -4.40
N ARG A 85 12.96 -2.22 -4.56
CA ARG A 85 13.27 -1.58 -5.81
C ARG A 85 14.45 -0.63 -5.56
N TYR A 86 15.48 -0.77 -6.36
CA TYR A 86 16.67 0.06 -6.21
C TYR A 86 16.67 1.15 -7.26
N TYR A 87 17.13 2.33 -6.87
CA TYR A 87 17.17 3.46 -7.78
C TYR A 87 18.24 4.43 -7.31
N THR A 88 18.65 5.33 -8.21
CA THR A 88 19.60 6.37 -7.90
C THR A 88 18.85 7.69 -7.86
N ASP A 89 18.98 8.42 -6.75
CA ASP A 89 18.28 9.68 -6.64
C ASP A 89 19.01 10.77 -7.39
N LYS A 90 18.47 11.98 -7.36
CA LYS A 90 19.03 13.07 -8.13
C LYS A 90 20.39 13.52 -7.65
N ASP A 91 20.77 13.15 -6.44
CA ASP A 91 22.09 13.46 -5.90
C ASP A 91 23.10 12.35 -6.18
N GLY A 92 22.71 11.35 -6.97
CA GLY A 92 23.59 10.25 -7.31
C GLY A 92 23.73 9.21 -6.24
N ILE A 93 22.92 9.27 -5.22
CA ILE A 93 22.97 8.32 -4.11
C ILE A 93 22.06 7.14 -4.39
N LYS A 94 22.61 5.94 -4.21
CA LYS A 94 21.80 4.74 -4.40
C LYS A 94 20.84 4.56 -3.24
N ARG A 95 19.59 4.28 -3.57
CA ARG A 95 18.56 4.09 -2.58
C ARG A 95 17.73 2.89 -2.93
N TYR A 96 16.94 2.44 -1.97
CA TYR A 96 15.98 1.41 -2.27
C TYR A 96 14.69 1.68 -1.51
N ALA A 97 13.61 1.15 -2.04
CA ALA A 97 12.30 1.26 -1.44
C ALA A 97 11.72 -0.13 -1.29
N THR A 98 11.15 -0.39 -0.13
CA THR A 98 10.44 -1.64 0.11
C THR A 98 8.98 -1.41 -0.20
N GLU A 99 8.43 -2.24 -1.07
CA GLU A 99 7.07 -2.08 -1.54
C GLU A 99 6.34 -3.41 -1.46
N VAL A 100 5.01 -3.33 -1.35
CA VAL A 100 4.16 -4.52 -1.43
C VAL A 100 3.51 -4.52 -2.80
N ILE A 101 3.78 -5.57 -3.58
CA ILE A 101 3.12 -5.75 -4.87
C ILE A 101 1.88 -6.58 -4.60
N VAL A 102 0.72 -6.04 -4.94
CA VAL A 102 -0.56 -6.63 -4.55
C VAL A 102 -0.94 -7.77 -5.47
N ASN A 103 -1.32 -8.90 -4.88
CA ASN A 103 -1.92 -10.01 -5.60
C ASN A 103 -3.44 -9.91 -5.54
N GLU A 104 -3.97 -9.59 -4.36
CA GLU A 104 -5.39 -9.48 -4.16
C GLU A 104 -5.70 -8.22 -3.38
N MET A 105 -6.77 -7.54 -3.75
CA MET A 105 -7.20 -6.32 -3.10
C MET A 105 -8.71 -6.39 -2.89
N ASP A 106 -9.12 -6.02 -1.69
CA ASP A 106 -10.53 -6.01 -1.34
C ASP A 106 -10.87 -4.66 -0.71
N PHE A 107 -12.00 -4.11 -1.10
CA PHE A 107 -12.45 -2.85 -0.54
C PHE A 107 -13.96 -2.77 -0.67
N THR A 108 -14.56 -1.97 0.20
CA THR A 108 -16.00 -1.77 0.10
C THR A 108 -16.22 -0.36 -0.39
N SER A 109 -17.07 -0.25 -1.39
CA SER A 109 -17.30 1.03 -2.02
C SER A 109 -18.11 1.96 -1.15
N LYS A 110 -18.70 1.46 -0.09
CA LYS A 110 -19.47 2.33 0.75
C LYS A 110 -18.92 2.44 2.13
N THR A 111 -17.66 2.41 2.22
CA THR A 111 -17.01 2.52 3.50
C THR A 111 -17.35 3.80 4.19
N HIS A 112 -17.66 4.77 3.40
CA HIS A 112 -17.95 6.00 4.03
C HIS A 112 -19.38 6.19 4.23
N GLN A 113 -19.87 5.61 4.47
CA GLN A 113 -21.10 5.95 4.66
C GLN A 113 -21.43 6.41 5.74
N ASN A 114 -21.32 6.76 5.97
CA ASN A 114 -21.31 7.21 6.74
C ASN A 114 -21.36 7.48 7.16
#